data_323c594058130ba4c3f94d2ddd278452
#
_entry.id   323c594058130ba4c3f94d2ddd278452
#
_cell.length_a   1.000
_cell.length_b   1.000
_cell.length_c   1.000
_cell.angle_alpha   90.00
_cell.angle_beta   90.00
_cell.angle_gamma   90.00
#
_symmetry.space_group_name_H-M   'P 1'
#
loop_
_entity.id
_entity.type
_entity.pdbx_description
1 polymer ?
#
loop_
_entity_poly.entity_id
_entity_poly.type
_entity_poly.pdbx_seq_one_letter_code
_entity_poly.pdbx_strand_id
1 'polypeptide(L)'
;MIIIEELRKDYLEELTTLMTNFKNNATTLSNENRNDEAILENIKINICKIFSTVFNVSYKQSRINKTSENIDLKNLFNNYIDFFDKLPKSWKEKLIKDEEFGMIDEYYKEKVKLETANEIKQIFINCFNKYYKEN
;
A
#
# COMPACT_ATOMS: atom_id res chain seq x y z
N MET A 1 -20.51 2.60 17.09
CA MET A 1 -19.14 2.72 16.53
C MET A 1 -19.21 3.40 15.18
N ILE A 2 -18.30 4.32 14.90
CA ILE A 2 -18.28 5.09 13.65
C ILE A 2 -17.73 4.22 12.54
N ILE A 3 -18.42 4.14 11.39
CA ILE A 3 -18.08 3.24 10.29
C ILE A 3 -16.67 3.53 9.72
N ILE A 4 -16.29 4.80 9.60
CA ILE A 4 -14.96 5.17 9.09
C ILE A 4 -13.84 4.66 10.02
N GLU A 5 -14.08 4.61 11.32
CA GLU A 5 -13.13 4.08 12.29
C GLU A 5 -13.03 2.56 12.17
N GLU A 6 -14.14 1.88 11.88
CA GLU A 6 -14.14 0.44 11.62
C GLU A 6 -13.35 0.11 10.34
N LEU A 7 -13.56 0.88 9.28
CA LEU A 7 -12.80 0.73 8.05
C LEU A 7 -11.31 0.90 8.30
N ARG A 8 -10.94 1.95 9.03
CA ARG A 8 -9.54 2.21 9.38
C ARG A 8 -8.92 1.03 10.11
N LYS A 9 -9.61 0.52 11.12
CA LYS A 9 -9.14 -0.62 11.90
C LYS A 9 -8.93 -1.85 11.02
N ASP A 10 -9.92 -2.22 10.23
CA ASP A 10 -9.86 -3.39 9.35
C ASP A 10 -8.73 -3.28 8.33
N TYR A 11 -8.63 -2.12 7.69
CA TYR A 11 -7.61 -1.90 6.66
C TYR A 11 -6.20 -1.96 7.25
N LEU A 12 -5.96 -1.30 8.37
CA LEU A 12 -4.64 -1.31 9.01
C LEU A 12 -4.29 -2.71 9.53
N GLU A 13 -5.26 -3.48 9.99
CA GLU A 13 -5.05 -4.87 10.40
C GLU A 13 -4.64 -5.73 9.19
N GLU A 14 -5.29 -5.56 8.04
CA GLU A 14 -4.92 -6.28 6.81
C GLU A 14 -3.52 -5.90 6.32
N LEU A 15 -3.16 -4.62 6.37
CA LEU A 15 -1.80 -4.18 6.03
C LEU A 15 -0.77 -4.79 6.98
N THR A 16 -1.07 -4.83 8.27
CA THR A 16 -0.19 -5.43 9.27
C THR A 16 0.02 -6.92 9.00
N THR A 17 -1.05 -7.63 8.65
CA THR A 17 -0.97 -9.05 8.30
C THR A 17 -0.10 -9.26 7.06
N LEU A 18 -0.31 -8.46 6.02
CA LEU A 18 0.50 -8.51 4.80
C LEU A 18 1.97 -8.26 5.11
N MET A 19 2.26 -7.23 5.89
CA MET A 19 3.62 -6.87 6.29
C MET A 19 4.30 -7.97 7.09
N THR A 20 3.55 -8.60 8.01
CA THR A 20 4.05 -9.72 8.82
C THR A 20 4.42 -10.91 7.93
N ASN A 21 3.60 -11.21 6.92
CA ASN A 21 3.90 -12.28 5.96
C ASN A 21 5.20 -11.98 5.19
N PHE A 22 5.40 -10.75 4.75
CA PHE A 22 6.64 -10.35 4.08
C PHE A 22 7.85 -10.45 4.99
N LYS A 23 7.72 -10.09 6.28
CA LYS A 23 8.78 -10.22 7.27
C LYS A 23 9.17 -11.67 7.49
N ASN A 24 8.18 -12.55 7.61
CA ASN A 24 8.41 -13.98 7.76
C ASN A 24 9.12 -14.57 6.54
N ASN A 25 8.69 -14.18 5.33
CA ASN A 25 9.34 -14.59 4.09
C ASN A 25 10.79 -14.13 4.03
N ALA A 26 11.06 -12.87 4.40
CA ALA A 26 12.41 -12.32 4.42
C ALA A 26 13.32 -13.10 5.38
N THR A 27 12.83 -13.42 6.57
CA THR A 27 13.56 -14.20 7.56
C THR A 27 13.89 -15.59 7.04
N THR A 28 12.90 -16.28 6.46
CA THR A 28 13.08 -17.62 5.89
C THR A 28 14.14 -17.61 4.77
N LEU A 29 14.04 -16.64 3.85
CA LEU A 29 14.98 -16.51 2.74
C LEU A 29 16.39 -16.21 3.22
N SER A 30 16.54 -15.34 4.21
CA SER A 30 17.85 -15.04 4.81
C SER A 30 18.47 -16.26 5.47
N ASN A 31 17.66 -17.07 6.16
CA ASN A 31 18.13 -18.30 6.80
C ASN A 31 18.57 -19.36 5.78
N GLU A 32 18.03 -19.30 4.56
CA GLU A 32 18.41 -20.17 3.44
C GLU A 32 19.55 -19.58 2.59
N ASN A 33 20.17 -18.48 3.03
CA ASN A 33 21.20 -17.75 2.30
C ASN A 33 20.74 -17.20 0.94
N ARG A 34 19.42 -16.95 0.80
CA ARG A 34 18.80 -16.37 -0.41
C ARG A 34 18.63 -14.86 -0.19
N ASN A 35 19.75 -14.17 0.02
CA ASN A 35 19.74 -12.75 0.42
C ASN A 35 19.18 -11.81 -0.63
N ASP A 36 19.38 -12.08 -1.91
CA ASP A 36 18.85 -11.25 -2.99
C ASP A 36 17.32 -11.26 -3.00
N GLU A 37 16.72 -12.42 -2.75
CA GLU A 37 15.27 -12.56 -2.66
C GLU A 37 14.72 -11.93 -1.37
N ALA A 38 15.47 -12.03 -0.27
CA ALA A 38 15.10 -11.39 0.99
C ALA A 38 15.06 -9.86 0.84
N ILE A 39 15.96 -9.27 0.05
CA ILE A 39 15.95 -7.84 -0.25
C ILE A 39 14.62 -7.43 -0.90
N LEU A 40 14.10 -8.23 -1.83
CA LEU A 40 12.82 -7.94 -2.48
C LEU A 40 11.66 -7.96 -1.47
N GLU A 41 11.68 -8.88 -0.51
CA GLU A 41 10.67 -8.92 0.56
C GLU A 41 10.76 -7.68 1.46
N ASN A 42 11.97 -7.21 1.77
CA ASN A 42 12.16 -5.99 2.54
C ASN A 42 11.65 -4.75 1.80
N ILE A 43 11.76 -4.72 0.48
CA ILE A 43 11.18 -3.65 -0.34
C ILE A 43 9.66 -3.65 -0.19
N LYS A 44 9.01 -4.82 -0.23
CA LYS A 44 7.56 -4.94 -0.04
C LYS A 44 7.13 -4.40 1.33
N ILE A 45 7.88 -4.70 2.38
CA ILE A 45 7.65 -4.17 3.73
C ILE A 45 7.68 -2.65 3.72
N ASN A 46 8.68 -2.06 3.07
CA ASN A 46 8.82 -0.61 2.99
C ASN A 46 7.65 0.04 2.25
N ILE A 47 7.17 -0.59 1.18
CA ILE A 47 5.99 -0.10 0.45
C ILE A 47 4.74 -0.11 1.36
N CYS A 48 4.55 -1.17 2.14
CA CYS A 48 3.47 -1.23 3.13
C CYS A 48 3.56 -0.08 4.14
N LYS A 49 4.75 0.23 4.63
CA LYS A 49 4.97 1.33 5.59
C LYS A 49 4.63 2.69 4.97
N ILE A 50 5.03 2.91 3.72
CA ILE A 50 4.73 4.15 2.99
C ILE A 50 3.22 4.33 2.89
N PHE A 51 2.49 3.32 2.42
CA PHE A 51 1.04 3.42 2.25
C PHE A 51 0.29 3.50 3.59
N SER A 52 0.81 2.89 4.67
CA SER A 52 0.26 3.07 6.01
C SER A 52 0.38 4.52 6.47
N THR A 53 1.52 5.15 6.22
CA THR A 53 1.76 6.55 6.59
C THR A 53 0.83 7.48 5.84
N VAL A 54 0.74 7.35 4.51
CA VAL A 54 -0.14 8.24 3.73
C VAL A 54 -1.62 7.94 3.98
N PHE A 55 -1.97 6.71 4.36
CA PHE A 55 -3.33 6.41 4.80
C PHE A 55 -3.70 7.21 6.05
N ASN A 56 -2.84 7.23 7.05
CA ASN A 56 -3.09 7.98 8.28
C ASN A 56 -3.25 9.48 8.01
N VAL A 57 -2.46 10.03 7.10
CA VAL A 57 -2.60 11.44 6.65
C VAL A 57 -3.97 11.65 6.00
N SER A 58 -4.35 10.78 5.08
CA SER A 58 -5.63 10.85 4.36
C SER A 58 -6.82 10.73 5.33
N TYR A 59 -6.71 9.82 6.31
CA TYR A 59 -7.74 9.64 7.33
C TYR A 59 -7.92 10.91 8.16
N LYS A 60 -6.83 11.51 8.63
CA LYS A 60 -6.88 12.74 9.41
C LYS A 60 -7.51 13.88 8.61
N GLN A 61 -7.14 14.03 7.35
CA GLN A 61 -7.72 15.05 6.47
C GLN A 61 -9.22 14.86 6.29
N SER A 62 -9.67 13.62 6.13
CA SER A 62 -11.10 13.32 5.95
C SER A 62 -11.93 13.61 7.20
N ARG A 63 -11.30 13.72 8.39
CA ARG A 63 -11.97 13.95 9.66
C ARG A 63 -11.95 15.40 10.12
N ILE A 64 -11.29 16.30 9.39
CA ILE A 64 -11.17 17.71 9.80
C ILE A 64 -12.54 18.39 9.88
N ASN A 65 -13.40 18.18 8.90
CA ASN A 65 -14.69 18.85 8.78
C ASN A 65 -15.87 17.92 9.09
N LYS A 66 -15.80 17.10 10.06
CA LYS A 66 -16.81 16.10 10.48
C LYS A 66 -18.20 16.34 9.88
N THR A 67 -18.43 15.87 8.68
CA THR A 67 -19.72 15.92 8.00
C THR A 67 -20.46 14.59 8.20
N SER A 68 -21.23 14.12 7.23
CA SER A 68 -21.82 12.79 7.31
C SER A 68 -20.77 11.71 7.10
N GLU A 69 -21.04 10.49 7.61
CA GLU A 69 -20.13 9.36 7.43
C GLU A 69 -19.85 9.05 5.96
N ASN A 70 -20.87 9.13 5.10
CA ASN A 70 -20.69 8.88 3.67
C ASN A 70 -19.77 9.90 3.01
N ILE A 71 -19.88 11.18 3.37
CA ILE A 71 -19.00 12.22 2.86
C ILE A 71 -17.57 12.01 3.35
N ASP A 72 -17.41 11.69 4.63
CA ASP A 72 -16.09 11.43 5.21
C ASP A 72 -15.42 10.20 4.56
N LEU A 73 -16.19 9.14 4.31
CA LEU A 73 -15.71 7.95 3.60
C LEU A 73 -15.28 8.27 2.19
N LYS A 74 -16.07 9.05 1.45
CA LYS A 74 -15.72 9.50 0.09
C LYS A 74 -14.45 10.34 0.08
N ASN A 75 -14.34 11.26 1.04
CA ASN A 75 -13.14 12.11 1.17
C ASN A 75 -11.90 11.27 1.47
N LEU A 76 -12.02 10.29 2.36
CA LEU A 76 -10.94 9.36 2.64
C LEU A 76 -10.53 8.61 1.37
N PHE A 77 -11.50 8.05 0.66
CA PHE A 77 -11.25 7.32 -0.59
C PHE A 77 -10.51 8.19 -1.60
N ASN A 78 -11.05 9.38 -1.89
CA ASN A 78 -10.49 10.28 -2.89
C ASN A 78 -9.08 10.74 -2.52
N ASN A 79 -8.86 11.08 -1.25
CA ASN A 79 -7.56 11.53 -0.78
C ASN A 79 -6.51 10.42 -0.84
N TYR A 80 -6.90 9.21 -0.46
CA TYR A 80 -5.97 8.09 -0.38
C TYR A 80 -5.70 7.45 -1.74
N ILE A 81 -6.73 7.27 -2.56
CA ILE A 81 -6.59 6.57 -3.85
C ILE A 81 -5.61 7.29 -4.80
N ASP A 82 -5.53 8.62 -4.71
CA ASP A 82 -4.60 9.41 -5.51
C ASP A 82 -3.15 9.02 -5.28
N PHE A 83 -2.79 8.61 -4.07
CA PHE A 83 -1.42 8.21 -3.77
C PHE A 83 -0.99 6.94 -4.54
N PHE A 84 -1.95 6.10 -4.95
CA PHE A 84 -1.65 4.92 -5.75
C PHE A 84 -1.30 5.24 -7.20
N ASP A 85 -1.55 6.48 -7.63
CA ASP A 85 -1.08 7.00 -8.92
C ASP A 85 0.19 7.85 -8.75
N LYS A 86 0.21 8.71 -7.74
CA LYS A 86 1.31 9.67 -7.53
C LYS A 86 2.60 9.00 -7.07
N LEU A 87 2.54 8.12 -6.07
CA LEU A 87 3.74 7.49 -5.52
C LEU A 87 4.40 6.53 -6.51
N PRO A 88 3.66 5.65 -7.22
CA PRO A 88 4.30 4.75 -8.18
C PRO A 88 4.85 5.40 -9.44
N LYS A 89 4.54 6.66 -9.71
CA LYS A 89 4.96 7.33 -10.94
C LYS A 89 6.48 7.27 -11.14
N SER A 90 7.25 7.64 -10.12
CA SER A 90 8.71 7.60 -10.18
C SER A 90 9.23 6.16 -10.34
N TRP A 91 8.57 5.18 -9.75
CA TRP A 91 8.96 3.78 -9.88
C TRP A 91 8.73 3.26 -11.30
N LYS A 92 7.64 3.68 -11.95
CA LYS A 92 7.35 3.33 -13.36
C LYS A 92 8.38 3.95 -14.29
N GLU A 93 8.73 5.19 -14.08
CA GLU A 93 9.75 5.89 -14.87
C GLU A 93 11.10 5.21 -14.74
N LYS A 94 11.48 4.85 -13.51
CA LYS A 94 12.74 4.15 -13.25
C LYS A 94 12.74 2.74 -13.85
N LEU A 95 11.61 2.03 -13.77
CA LEU A 95 11.46 0.70 -14.36
C LEU A 95 11.77 0.71 -15.86
N ILE A 96 11.22 1.69 -16.58
CA ILE A 96 11.43 1.84 -18.02
C ILE A 96 12.91 2.09 -18.32
N LYS A 97 13.57 2.95 -17.56
CA LYS A 97 15.00 3.25 -17.72
C LYS A 97 15.87 2.03 -17.41
N ASP A 98 15.57 1.30 -16.34
CA ASP A 98 16.32 0.11 -15.96
C ASP A 98 16.22 -0.97 -17.03
N GLU A 99 15.03 -1.16 -17.62
CA GLU A 99 14.84 -2.09 -18.76
C GLU A 99 15.65 -1.65 -19.96
N GLU A 100 15.60 -0.37 -20.31
CA GLU A 100 16.30 0.20 -21.46
C GLU A 100 17.81 0.04 -21.34
N PHE A 101 18.36 0.20 -20.14
CA PHE A 101 19.80 0.12 -19.89
C PHE A 101 20.27 -1.27 -19.41
N GLY A 102 19.38 -2.26 -19.41
CA GLY A 102 19.72 -3.63 -19.03
C GLY A 102 20.05 -3.81 -17.54
N MET A 103 19.57 -2.92 -16.68
CA MET A 103 19.77 -2.97 -15.23
C MET A 103 18.78 -3.96 -14.58
N ILE A 104 19.03 -5.26 -14.77
CA ILE A 104 18.08 -6.31 -14.45
C ILE A 104 17.69 -6.31 -12.96
N ASP A 105 18.66 -6.23 -12.05
CA ASP A 105 18.40 -6.27 -10.61
C ASP A 105 17.56 -5.07 -10.18
N GLU A 106 17.89 -3.88 -10.68
CA GLU A 106 17.15 -2.66 -10.39
C GLU A 106 15.75 -2.70 -10.98
N TYR A 107 15.60 -3.26 -12.18
CA TYR A 107 14.30 -3.47 -12.82
C TYR A 107 13.37 -4.28 -11.93
N TYR A 108 13.84 -5.40 -11.39
CA TYR A 108 13.01 -6.26 -10.53
C TYR A 108 12.63 -5.57 -9.22
N LYS A 109 13.49 -4.73 -8.67
CA LYS A 109 13.17 -3.95 -7.48
C LYS A 109 12.00 -3.00 -7.73
N GLU A 110 12.03 -2.28 -8.86
CA GLU A 110 10.95 -1.37 -9.22
C GLU A 110 9.66 -2.12 -9.53
N LYS A 111 9.76 -3.26 -10.21
CA LYS A 111 8.61 -4.11 -10.51
C LYS A 111 7.91 -4.59 -9.22
N VAL A 112 8.68 -5.03 -8.23
CA VAL A 112 8.16 -5.48 -6.94
C VAL A 112 7.43 -4.33 -6.21
N LYS A 113 7.96 -3.11 -6.27
CA LYS A 113 7.28 -1.94 -5.69
C LYS A 113 5.91 -1.72 -6.32
N LEU A 114 5.84 -1.79 -7.65
CA LEU A 114 4.59 -1.59 -8.38
C LEU A 114 3.56 -2.68 -8.09
N GLU A 115 3.99 -3.93 -8.07
CA GLU A 115 3.12 -5.07 -7.77
C GLU A 115 2.57 -4.98 -6.34
N THR A 116 3.42 -4.62 -5.38
CA THR A 116 3.02 -4.48 -3.97
C THR A 116 2.04 -3.32 -3.80
N ALA A 117 2.29 -2.18 -4.42
CA ALA A 117 1.37 -1.04 -4.39
C ALA A 117 0.00 -1.43 -4.94
N ASN A 118 -0.04 -2.20 -6.04
CA ASN A 118 -1.29 -2.65 -6.63
C ASN A 118 -2.05 -3.62 -5.70
N GLU A 119 -1.35 -4.51 -5.04
CA GLU A 119 -1.93 -5.43 -4.05
C GLU A 119 -2.55 -4.65 -2.89
N ILE A 120 -1.83 -3.67 -2.35
CA ILE A 120 -2.32 -2.81 -1.27
C ILE A 120 -3.55 -2.03 -1.72
N LYS A 121 -3.54 -1.50 -2.94
CA LYS A 121 -4.69 -0.80 -3.52
C LYS A 121 -5.94 -1.67 -3.53
N GLN A 122 -5.81 -2.93 -3.96
CA GLN A 122 -6.93 -3.86 -4.00
C GLN A 122 -7.46 -4.17 -2.59
N ILE A 123 -6.57 -4.33 -1.62
CA ILE A 123 -6.96 -4.53 -0.22
C ILE A 123 -7.79 -3.33 0.26
N PHE A 124 -7.34 -2.11 -0.03
CA PHE A 124 -8.07 -0.91 0.36
C PHE A 124 -9.45 -0.82 -0.31
N ILE A 125 -9.51 -1.05 -1.63
CA ILE A 125 -10.77 -1.00 -2.37
C ILE A 125 -11.76 -2.02 -1.82
N ASN A 126 -11.32 -3.24 -1.54
CA ASN A 126 -12.17 -4.27 -0.97
C ASN A 126 -12.68 -3.90 0.42
N CYS A 127 -11.83 -3.33 1.27
CA CYS A 127 -12.25 -2.83 2.58
C CYS A 127 -13.26 -1.68 2.45
N PHE A 128 -12.98 -0.74 1.58
CA PHE A 128 -13.87 0.40 1.35
C PHE A 128 -15.26 -0.08 0.91
N ASN A 129 -15.33 -1.03 -0.01
CA ASN A 129 -16.59 -1.53 -0.53
C ASN A 129 -17.44 -2.26 0.52
N LYS A 130 -16.82 -2.76 1.58
CA LYS A 130 -17.56 -3.38 2.71
C LYS A 130 -18.34 -2.35 3.52
N TYR A 131 -17.84 -1.15 3.63
CA TYR A 131 -18.38 -0.12 4.52
C TYR A 131 -19.14 0.98 3.80
N TYR A 132 -18.77 1.28 2.58
CA TYR A 132 -19.44 2.34 1.82
C TYR A 132 -20.70 1.81 1.16
N LYS A 133 -21.84 2.41 1.50
CA LYS A 133 -23.13 2.09 0.89
C LYS A 133 -23.62 3.32 0.13
N GLU A 134 -23.75 3.18 -1.16
CA GLU A 134 -24.32 4.22 -2.01
C GLU A 134 -25.84 4.15 -1.89
N ASN A 135 -26.47 5.26 -1.50
CA ASN A 135 -27.93 5.35 -1.38
C ASN A 135 -28.51 5.98 -2.63
#